data_ddd1dbdffbd06b4dda125aa370977ad6
#
_entry.id   ddd1dbdffbd06b4dda125aa370977ad6
#
_cell.length_a   1.000
_cell.length_b   1.000
_cell.length_c   1.000
_cell.angle_alpha   90.00
_cell.angle_beta   90.00
_cell.angle_gamma   90.00
#
_symmetry.space_group_name_H-M   'P 1'
#
loop_
_entity.id
_entity.type
_entity.pdbx_description
1 polymer ?
#
loop_
_entity_poly.entity_id
_entity_poly.type
_entity_poly.pdbx_seq_one_letter_code
_entity_poly.pdbx_strand_id
1 'polypeptide(L)'
;MERIRYVFALTLLLTVSCKQTENPTEQPIEVASAKAEKTIMEIKNKLTSEGYQVVDFVDEETKDTILMQQYFVAFLKSGPIRSQSKEEADSLQMLHLAHLKQMYDQGYADISGPFGDEGEVRGITIYNVPTLKMADSLANMDPAVKAGRLAIEVRPWWAAKGYPLR
;
A
#
# COMPACT_ATOMS: atom_id res chain seq x y z
N MET A 1 -93.92 -3.18 26.21
CA MET A 1 -92.94 -3.06 25.13
C MET A 1 -91.77 -2.22 25.62
N GLU A 2 -90.84 -2.82 26.33
CA GLU A 2 -89.65 -2.16 26.85
C GLU A 2 -88.41 -2.71 26.16
N ARG A 3 -87.65 -1.78 25.62
CA ARG A 3 -86.39 -2.10 24.94
C ARG A 3 -85.25 -2.00 25.94
N ILE A 4 -84.65 -3.14 26.31
CA ILE A 4 -83.44 -3.23 27.13
C ILE A 4 -82.26 -2.86 26.26
N ARG A 5 -81.54 -1.79 26.64
CA ARG A 5 -80.27 -1.34 26.06
C ARG A 5 -79.11 -1.97 26.83
N TYR A 6 -78.38 -2.89 26.21
CA TYR A 6 -77.13 -3.39 26.75
C TYR A 6 -75.99 -2.40 26.42
N VAL A 7 -75.41 -1.85 27.49
CA VAL A 7 -74.19 -1.07 27.42
C VAL A 7 -73.00 -2.03 27.54
N PHE A 8 -72.29 -2.23 26.45
CA PHE A 8 -71.05 -2.98 26.51
C PHE A 8 -69.98 -2.04 27.02
N ALA A 9 -69.40 -2.25 28.15
CA ALA A 9 -68.21 -1.61 28.68
C ALA A 9 -67.00 -2.31 28.07
N LEU A 10 -66.31 -1.60 27.15
CA LEU A 10 -65.06 -2.07 26.55
C LEU A 10 -63.90 -1.71 27.48
N THR A 11 -63.39 -2.68 28.23
CA THR A 11 -62.18 -2.55 29.05
C THR A 11 -60.96 -2.62 28.14
N LEU A 12 -60.29 -1.47 27.95
CA LEU A 12 -59.04 -1.34 27.24
C LEU A 12 -57.89 -1.81 28.14
N LEU A 13 -57.33 -3.01 27.91
CA LEU A 13 -56.06 -3.44 28.52
C LEU A 13 -54.88 -2.76 27.85
N LEU A 14 -54.28 -1.81 28.52
CA LEU A 14 -52.97 -1.24 28.13
C LEU A 14 -51.86 -2.23 28.52
N THR A 15 -51.33 -2.98 27.55
CA THR A 15 -50.08 -3.72 27.71
C THR A 15 -48.92 -2.77 27.58
N VAL A 16 -48.27 -2.44 28.71
CA VAL A 16 -47.00 -1.75 28.74
C VAL A 16 -45.93 -2.75 28.26
N SER A 17 -45.52 -2.62 26.99
CA SER A 17 -44.36 -3.33 26.43
C SER A 17 -43.11 -2.62 26.94
N CYS A 18 -42.42 -3.16 27.93
CA CYS A 18 -41.07 -2.79 28.28
C CYS A 18 -40.14 -3.12 27.09
N LYS A 19 -39.71 -2.10 26.32
CA LYS A 19 -38.54 -2.21 25.46
C LYS A 19 -37.33 -2.44 26.36
N GLN A 20 -36.82 -3.67 26.38
CA GLN A 20 -35.46 -3.93 26.84
C GLN A 20 -34.52 -3.17 25.91
N THR A 21 -33.83 -2.20 26.45
CA THR A 21 -32.64 -1.60 25.84
C THR A 21 -31.57 -2.67 25.90
N GLU A 22 -31.35 -3.36 24.77
CA GLU A 22 -30.16 -4.17 24.58
C GLU A 22 -28.97 -3.23 24.60
N ASN A 23 -28.10 -3.40 25.61
CA ASN A 23 -26.79 -2.76 25.64
C ASN A 23 -26.05 -3.18 24.37
N PRO A 24 -25.38 -2.25 23.64
CA PRO A 24 -24.51 -2.63 22.55
C PRO A 24 -23.36 -3.48 23.11
N THR A 25 -23.44 -4.77 22.85
CA THR A 25 -22.45 -5.77 23.20
C THR A 25 -21.09 -5.40 22.60
N GLU A 26 -20.05 -5.46 23.41
CA GLU A 26 -18.62 -5.21 23.10
C GLU A 26 -17.99 -6.17 22.06
N GLN A 27 -18.76 -6.74 21.15
CA GLN A 27 -18.28 -7.74 20.18
C GLN A 27 -17.68 -7.20 18.84
N PRO A 28 -17.85 -5.92 18.40
CA PRO A 28 -17.33 -5.51 17.10
C PRO A 28 -15.81 -5.33 17.03
N ILE A 29 -15.16 -4.99 18.16
CA ILE A 29 -13.71 -4.64 18.16
C ILE A 29 -12.84 -5.90 18.12
N GLU A 30 -13.17 -6.91 18.89
CA GLU A 30 -12.38 -8.16 18.97
C GLU A 30 -12.45 -8.96 17.64
N VAL A 31 -13.62 -9.03 17.01
CA VAL A 31 -13.81 -9.70 15.72
C VAL A 31 -13.08 -8.94 14.59
N ALA A 32 -13.07 -7.62 14.63
CA ALA A 32 -12.36 -6.79 13.65
C ALA A 32 -10.85 -6.94 13.79
N SER A 33 -10.31 -6.96 15.01
CA SER A 33 -8.89 -7.18 15.31
C SER A 33 -8.42 -8.57 14.87
N ALA A 34 -9.15 -9.62 15.23
CA ALA A 34 -8.83 -11.01 14.82
C ALA A 34 -8.88 -11.21 13.29
N LYS A 35 -9.81 -10.53 12.60
CA LYS A 35 -9.88 -10.54 11.13
C LYS A 35 -8.71 -9.79 10.50
N ALA A 36 -8.29 -8.65 11.08
CA ALA A 36 -7.12 -7.89 10.61
C ALA A 36 -5.83 -8.70 10.78
N GLU A 37 -5.61 -9.34 11.92
CA GLU A 37 -4.44 -10.20 12.16
C GLU A 37 -4.39 -11.39 11.21
N LYS A 38 -5.51 -12.06 10.95
CA LYS A 38 -5.59 -13.15 9.97
C LYS A 38 -5.21 -12.66 8.58
N THR A 39 -5.67 -11.49 8.16
CA THR A 39 -5.33 -10.89 6.87
C THR A 39 -3.85 -10.57 6.78
N ILE A 40 -3.22 -10.03 7.82
CA ILE A 40 -1.77 -9.75 7.89
C ILE A 40 -0.97 -11.04 7.76
N MET A 41 -1.37 -12.11 8.47
CA MET A 41 -0.71 -13.42 8.39
C MET A 41 -0.80 -14.02 6.98
N GLU A 42 -1.94 -13.91 6.32
CA GLU A 42 -2.13 -14.38 4.94
C GLU A 42 -1.20 -13.63 3.96
N ILE A 43 -1.11 -12.29 4.10
CA ILE A 43 -0.22 -11.45 3.29
C ILE A 43 1.24 -11.81 3.55
N LYS A 44 1.65 -11.95 4.81
CA LYS A 44 3.00 -12.34 5.21
C LYS A 44 3.39 -13.68 4.61
N ASN A 45 2.53 -14.71 4.75
CA ASN A 45 2.78 -16.05 4.22
C ASN A 45 2.92 -16.03 2.69
N LYS A 46 2.05 -15.30 1.98
CA LYS A 46 2.13 -15.12 0.54
C LYS A 46 3.46 -14.50 0.13
N LEU A 47 3.81 -13.33 0.70
CA LEU A 47 5.05 -12.63 0.37
C LEU A 47 6.29 -13.49 0.66
N THR A 48 6.31 -14.18 1.82
CA THR A 48 7.40 -15.10 2.17
C THR A 48 7.54 -16.23 1.13
N SER A 49 6.43 -16.82 0.70
CA SER A 49 6.44 -17.89 -0.32
C SER A 49 6.91 -17.39 -1.70
N GLU A 50 6.75 -16.11 -2.00
CA GLU A 50 7.22 -15.44 -3.21
C GLU A 50 8.67 -14.93 -3.08
N GLY A 51 9.32 -15.17 -1.94
CA GLY A 51 10.73 -14.84 -1.69
C GLY A 51 10.98 -13.42 -1.16
N TYR A 52 9.93 -12.68 -0.81
CA TYR A 52 10.08 -11.36 -0.20
C TYR A 52 10.56 -11.43 1.24
N GLN A 53 11.33 -10.45 1.66
CA GLN A 53 11.71 -10.27 3.06
C GLN A 53 10.62 -9.47 3.77
N VAL A 54 10.02 -10.07 4.79
CA VAL A 54 8.96 -9.44 5.61
C VAL A 54 9.19 -9.72 7.08
N VAL A 55 8.87 -8.74 7.93
CA VAL A 55 8.83 -8.87 9.39
C VAL A 55 7.57 -8.18 9.90
N ASP A 56 7.04 -8.65 11.02
CA ASP A 56 5.90 -8.03 11.68
C ASP A 56 6.25 -7.69 13.12
N PHE A 57 5.61 -6.67 13.67
CA PHE A 57 5.67 -6.32 15.08
C PHE A 57 4.34 -5.72 15.51
N VAL A 58 4.07 -5.75 16.83
CA VAL A 58 2.90 -5.13 17.42
C VAL A 58 3.27 -3.73 17.87
N ASP A 59 2.52 -2.73 17.43
CA ASP A 59 2.64 -1.36 17.92
C ASP A 59 2.22 -1.29 19.39
N GLU A 60 3.04 -0.68 20.24
CA GLU A 60 2.81 -0.67 21.69
C GLU A 60 1.63 0.21 22.13
N GLU A 61 1.31 1.24 21.34
CA GLU A 61 0.22 2.18 21.65
C GLU A 61 -1.11 1.69 21.10
N THR A 62 -1.16 1.37 19.79
CA THR A 62 -2.40 0.99 19.11
C THR A 62 -2.74 -0.49 19.27
N LYS A 63 -1.76 -1.33 19.62
CA LYS A 63 -1.83 -2.80 19.65
C LYS A 63 -2.08 -3.43 18.28
N ASP A 64 -1.98 -2.65 17.20
CA ASP A 64 -2.10 -3.16 15.84
C ASP A 64 -0.83 -3.90 15.42
N THR A 65 -0.99 -4.96 14.64
CA THR A 65 0.13 -5.65 14.01
C THR A 65 0.51 -4.93 12.73
N ILE A 66 1.77 -4.47 12.66
CA ILE A 66 2.34 -3.78 11.49
C ILE A 66 3.21 -4.77 10.73
N LEU A 67 2.92 -4.97 9.46
CA LEU A 67 3.74 -5.77 8.56
C LEU A 67 4.72 -4.87 7.81
N MET A 68 6.02 -5.10 8.01
CA MET A 68 7.10 -4.44 7.26
C MET A 68 7.54 -5.32 6.11
N GLN A 69 7.73 -4.73 4.94
CA GLN A 69 8.30 -5.39 3.77
C GLN A 69 9.60 -4.69 3.36
N GLN A 70 10.59 -5.46 2.95
CA GLN A 70 11.78 -4.92 2.31
C GLN A 70 11.48 -4.62 0.84
N TYR A 71 11.72 -3.37 0.46
CA TYR A 71 11.74 -2.84 -0.90
C TYR A 71 13.18 -2.48 -1.28
N PHE A 72 13.39 -2.05 -2.51
CA PHE A 72 14.69 -1.57 -2.97
C PHE A 72 14.53 -0.20 -3.62
N VAL A 73 15.20 0.80 -3.05
CA VAL A 73 15.21 2.15 -3.60
C VAL A 73 16.39 2.29 -4.56
N ALA A 74 16.08 2.52 -5.83
CA ALA A 74 17.07 2.91 -6.81
C ALA A 74 17.19 4.44 -6.83
N PHE A 75 18.37 4.95 -6.48
CA PHE A 75 18.73 6.35 -6.60
C PHE A 75 19.27 6.59 -8.01
N LEU A 76 18.59 7.45 -8.77
CA LEU A 76 19.00 7.85 -10.12
C LEU A 76 19.90 9.06 -9.98
N LYS A 77 21.17 8.89 -10.34
CA LYS A 77 22.20 9.94 -10.29
C LYS A 77 22.54 10.42 -11.70
N SER A 78 23.14 11.60 -11.80
CA SER A 78 23.73 12.05 -13.06
C SER A 78 24.82 11.08 -13.47
N GLY A 79 24.74 10.54 -14.67
CA GLY A 79 25.73 9.61 -15.20
C GLY A 79 26.97 10.34 -15.76
N PRO A 80 28.07 9.60 -16.02
CA PRO A 80 29.34 10.16 -16.46
C PRO A 80 29.33 10.65 -17.90
N ILE A 81 28.41 10.18 -18.75
CA ILE A 81 28.37 10.53 -20.18
C ILE A 81 27.28 11.59 -20.40
N ARG A 82 27.70 12.82 -20.67
CA ARG A 82 26.81 13.99 -20.87
C ARG A 82 27.04 14.67 -22.22
N SER A 83 27.76 14.00 -23.16
CA SER A 83 28.12 14.53 -24.48
C SER A 83 27.04 14.30 -25.55
N GLN A 84 25.87 13.74 -25.19
CA GLN A 84 24.78 13.55 -26.14
C GLN A 84 24.27 14.89 -26.66
N SER A 85 23.92 14.94 -27.96
CA SER A 85 23.20 16.08 -28.54
C SER A 85 21.86 16.30 -27.81
N LYS A 86 21.23 17.45 -28.07
CA LYS A 86 19.90 17.72 -27.48
C LYS A 86 18.86 16.67 -27.90
N GLU A 87 18.86 16.30 -29.17
CA GLU A 87 17.96 15.33 -29.79
C GLU A 87 18.15 13.93 -29.19
N GLU A 88 19.40 13.51 -29.00
CA GLU A 88 19.74 12.23 -28.34
C GLU A 88 19.32 12.24 -26.88
N ALA A 89 19.55 13.35 -26.16
CA ALA A 89 19.16 13.49 -24.76
C ALA A 89 17.63 13.45 -24.59
N ASP A 90 16.90 14.13 -25.49
CA ASP A 90 15.42 14.11 -25.47
C ASP A 90 14.89 12.70 -25.79
N SER A 91 15.50 11.99 -26.74
CA SER A 91 15.15 10.60 -27.05
C SER A 91 15.41 9.66 -25.87
N LEU A 92 16.58 9.77 -25.23
CA LEU A 92 16.89 8.97 -24.03
C LEU A 92 15.94 9.27 -22.87
N GLN A 93 15.50 10.53 -22.71
CA GLN A 93 14.51 10.90 -21.71
C GLN A 93 13.15 10.22 -21.97
N MET A 94 12.69 10.19 -23.21
CA MET A 94 11.43 9.47 -23.56
C MET A 94 11.53 7.98 -23.28
N LEU A 95 12.65 7.35 -23.64
CA LEU A 95 12.89 5.93 -23.39
C LEU A 95 12.99 5.61 -21.89
N HIS A 96 13.63 6.50 -21.11
CA HIS A 96 13.67 6.40 -19.66
C HIS A 96 12.25 6.42 -19.05
N LEU A 97 11.42 7.41 -19.41
CA LEU A 97 10.05 7.50 -18.92
C LEU A 97 9.20 6.28 -19.31
N ALA A 98 9.40 5.76 -20.53
CA ALA A 98 8.75 4.54 -20.99
C ALA A 98 9.19 3.32 -20.16
N HIS A 99 10.47 3.22 -19.80
CA HIS A 99 10.99 2.18 -18.92
C HIS A 99 10.38 2.26 -17.52
N LEU A 100 10.33 3.45 -16.89
CA LEU A 100 9.71 3.62 -15.58
C LEU A 100 8.24 3.22 -15.61
N LYS A 101 7.50 3.64 -16.65
CA LYS A 101 6.10 3.21 -16.82
C LYS A 101 5.96 1.69 -16.95
N GLN A 102 6.83 1.06 -17.73
CA GLN A 102 6.84 -0.40 -17.88
C GLN A 102 7.10 -1.11 -16.54
N MET A 103 8.02 -0.63 -15.71
CA MET A 103 8.29 -1.20 -14.39
C MET A 103 7.07 -1.13 -13.49
N TYR A 104 6.34 -0.01 -13.53
CA TYR A 104 5.08 0.16 -12.82
C TYR A 104 3.98 -0.78 -13.35
N ASP A 105 3.75 -0.78 -14.67
CA ASP A 105 2.68 -1.59 -15.31
C ASP A 105 2.88 -3.10 -15.08
N GLN A 106 4.13 -3.55 -14.97
CA GLN A 106 4.48 -4.95 -14.70
C GLN A 106 4.50 -5.29 -13.19
N GLY A 107 4.25 -4.32 -12.32
CA GLY A 107 4.24 -4.50 -10.86
C GLY A 107 5.63 -4.67 -10.23
N TYR A 108 6.70 -4.33 -10.95
CA TYR A 108 8.07 -4.38 -10.42
C TYR A 108 8.43 -3.14 -9.62
N ALA A 109 7.79 -1.99 -9.87
CA ALA A 109 8.00 -0.77 -9.14
C ALA A 109 6.66 -0.15 -8.70
N ASP A 110 6.61 0.39 -7.49
CA ASP A 110 5.41 1.02 -6.94
C ASP A 110 5.41 2.54 -7.15
N ILE A 111 6.58 3.19 -7.10
CA ILE A 111 6.71 4.65 -7.16
C ILE A 111 7.99 5.01 -7.91
N SER A 112 7.90 6.00 -8.80
CA SER A 112 9.05 6.63 -9.45
C SER A 112 8.82 8.13 -9.55
N GLY A 113 9.85 8.94 -9.36
CA GLY A 113 9.75 10.38 -9.52
C GLY A 113 11.07 11.12 -9.40
N PRO A 114 11.17 12.32 -10.01
CA PRO A 114 12.33 13.20 -9.89
C PRO A 114 12.33 13.92 -8.54
N PHE A 115 13.52 14.34 -8.08
CA PHE A 115 13.63 15.35 -7.05
C PHE A 115 13.39 16.75 -7.63
N GLY A 116 12.91 17.67 -6.80
CA GLY A 116 12.64 19.05 -7.20
C GLY A 116 13.86 19.99 -7.16
N ASP A 117 15.01 19.48 -6.76
CA ASP A 117 16.28 20.21 -6.71
C ASP A 117 17.24 19.77 -7.81
N GLU A 118 18.41 20.43 -7.86
CA GLU A 118 19.49 20.09 -8.80
C GLU A 118 20.63 19.29 -8.15
N GLY A 119 20.32 18.54 -7.09
CA GLY A 119 21.28 17.68 -6.39
C GLY A 119 21.86 16.57 -7.24
N GLU A 120 22.84 15.85 -6.68
CA GLU A 120 23.47 14.69 -7.35
C GLU A 120 22.46 13.60 -7.69
N VAL A 121 21.51 13.35 -6.78
CA VAL A 121 20.41 12.40 -6.98
C VAL A 121 19.30 13.11 -7.73
N ARG A 122 18.98 12.63 -8.91
CA ARG A 122 17.99 13.24 -9.83
C ARG A 122 16.56 12.74 -9.60
N GLY A 123 16.41 11.56 -8.98
CA GLY A 123 15.12 10.94 -8.68
C GLY A 123 15.30 9.59 -8.04
N ILE A 124 14.17 8.94 -7.71
CA ILE A 124 14.14 7.60 -7.16
C ILE A 124 13.13 6.74 -7.89
N THR A 125 13.35 5.41 -7.82
CA THR A 125 12.35 4.37 -8.10
C THR A 125 12.33 3.39 -6.94
N ILE A 126 11.14 3.10 -6.42
CA ILE A 126 10.95 2.09 -5.37
C ILE A 126 10.52 0.79 -6.04
N TYR A 127 11.42 -0.19 -6.07
CA TYR A 127 11.17 -1.52 -6.60
C TYR A 127 10.54 -2.43 -5.56
N ASN A 128 9.45 -3.09 -5.95
CA ASN A 128 8.71 -4.08 -5.18
C ASN A 128 9.02 -5.49 -5.76
N VAL A 129 10.21 -5.96 -5.49
CA VAL A 129 10.72 -7.25 -5.99
C VAL A 129 11.41 -8.02 -4.86
N PRO A 130 11.52 -9.35 -4.95
CA PRO A 130 12.02 -10.15 -3.82
C PRO A 130 13.51 -9.99 -3.52
N THR A 131 14.35 -9.55 -4.46
CA THR A 131 15.80 -9.51 -4.27
C THR A 131 16.46 -8.24 -4.78
N LEU A 132 17.53 -7.81 -4.10
CA LEU A 132 18.39 -6.72 -4.54
C LEU A 132 18.93 -6.94 -5.97
N LYS A 133 19.33 -8.17 -6.29
CA LYS A 133 19.83 -8.51 -7.62
C LYS A 133 18.79 -8.25 -8.72
N MET A 134 17.52 -8.57 -8.45
CA MET A 134 16.43 -8.33 -9.39
C MET A 134 16.19 -6.82 -9.57
N ALA A 135 16.13 -6.06 -8.46
CA ALA A 135 15.98 -4.60 -8.51
C ALA A 135 17.11 -3.93 -9.30
N ASP A 136 18.36 -4.32 -9.01
CA ASP A 136 19.53 -3.81 -9.71
C ASP A 136 19.49 -4.14 -11.21
N SER A 137 19.16 -5.39 -11.56
CA SER A 137 19.02 -5.79 -12.97
C SER A 137 17.97 -4.98 -13.70
N LEU A 138 16.79 -4.79 -13.11
CA LEU A 138 15.69 -4.02 -13.70
C LEU A 138 16.07 -2.53 -13.87
N ALA A 139 16.69 -1.92 -12.84
CA ALA A 139 17.15 -0.54 -12.91
C ALA A 139 18.21 -0.32 -14.01
N ASN A 140 19.13 -1.26 -14.17
CA ASN A 140 20.18 -1.20 -15.20
C ASN A 140 19.67 -1.54 -16.61
N MET A 141 18.42 -1.99 -16.77
CA MET A 141 17.79 -2.15 -18.10
C MET A 141 17.37 -0.82 -18.73
N ASP A 142 17.31 0.25 -17.95
CA ASP A 142 16.95 1.60 -18.40
C ASP A 142 17.88 2.08 -19.53
N PRO A 143 17.33 2.53 -20.67
CA PRO A 143 18.13 3.03 -21.79
C PRO A 143 19.03 4.22 -21.42
N ALA A 144 18.59 5.11 -20.53
CA ALA A 144 19.41 6.25 -20.10
C ALA A 144 20.58 5.81 -19.20
N VAL A 145 20.41 4.73 -18.43
CA VAL A 145 21.49 4.10 -17.66
C VAL A 145 22.47 3.41 -18.59
N LYS A 146 22.00 2.61 -19.54
CA LYS A 146 22.84 1.95 -20.56
C LYS A 146 23.67 2.92 -21.38
N ALA A 147 23.11 4.10 -21.67
CA ALA A 147 23.82 5.18 -22.38
C ALA A 147 24.76 5.98 -21.47
N GLY A 148 24.89 5.63 -20.19
CA GLY A 148 25.73 6.34 -19.23
C GLY A 148 25.25 7.76 -18.87
N ARG A 149 24.04 8.15 -19.32
CA ARG A 149 23.44 9.45 -18.99
C ARG A 149 22.92 9.51 -17.55
N LEU A 150 22.47 8.36 -17.02
CA LEU A 150 22.16 8.12 -15.62
C LEU A 150 23.10 7.06 -15.05
N ALA A 151 23.32 7.14 -13.75
CA ALA A 151 23.94 6.11 -12.94
C ALA A 151 22.96 5.69 -11.84
N ILE A 152 23.02 4.43 -11.44
CA ILE A 152 22.11 3.86 -10.46
C ILE A 152 22.86 3.39 -9.22
N GLU A 153 22.28 3.65 -8.05
CA GLU A 153 22.64 3.03 -6.78
C GLU A 153 21.40 2.43 -6.16
N VAL A 154 21.37 1.12 -5.89
CA VAL A 154 20.21 0.43 -5.32
C VAL A 154 20.49 0.08 -3.87
N ARG A 155 19.57 0.44 -2.98
CA ARG A 155 19.65 0.14 -1.53
C ARG A 155 18.38 -0.57 -1.04
N PRO A 156 18.53 -1.55 -0.13
CA PRO A 156 17.38 -2.14 0.56
C PRO A 156 16.75 -1.08 1.50
N TRP A 157 15.42 -1.10 1.57
CA TRP A 157 14.65 -0.18 2.38
C TRP A 157 13.42 -0.87 2.96
N TRP A 158 13.17 -0.67 4.24
CA TRP A 158 12.02 -1.24 4.92
C TRP A 158 10.88 -0.24 5.03
N ALA A 159 9.67 -0.64 4.64
CA ALA A 159 8.48 0.17 4.78
C ALA A 159 7.30 -0.66 5.27
N ALA A 160 6.37 0.00 5.96
CA ALA A 160 5.12 -0.62 6.38
C ALA A 160 4.24 -0.92 5.16
N LYS A 161 3.79 -2.17 5.06
CA LYS A 161 2.91 -2.63 3.99
C LYS A 161 1.51 -2.06 4.18
N GLY A 162 0.94 -1.49 3.12
CA GLY A 162 -0.42 -0.94 3.15
C GLY A 162 -0.52 0.53 3.59
N TYR A 163 0.62 1.22 3.77
CA TYR A 163 0.67 2.66 4.05
C TYR A 163 0.97 3.44 2.77
N PRO A 164 -0.04 3.89 2.02
CA PRO A 164 0.16 4.63 0.77
C PRO A 164 0.61 6.07 1.04
N LEU A 165 1.19 6.71 0.01
CA LEU A 165 1.34 8.16 0.00
C LEU A 165 -0.05 8.84 0.02
N ARG A 166 -0.16 9.96 0.73
CA ARG A 166 -1.41 10.74 0.89
C ARG A 166 -1.24 12.13 0.30
#